data_736258e49b644da0c4e6082833edf309
#
_entry.id   736258e49b644da0c4e6082833edf309
#
_cell.length_a   1.000
_cell.length_b   1.000
_cell.length_c   1.000
_cell.angle_alpha   90.00
_cell.angle_beta   90.00
_cell.angle_gamma   90.00
#
_symmetry.space_group_name_H-M   'P 1'
#
loop_
_entity.id
_entity.type
_entity.pdbx_description
1 polymer ?
#
loop_
_entity_poly.entity_id
_entity_poly.type
_entity_poly.pdbx_seq_one_letter_code
_entity_poly.pdbx_strand_id
1 'polypeptide(L)' 'MKHEIRERRGNDGIVGEMSWIQPVCTCGWEGTKVYAWNNWQFTEVNRQGSEHQFAMRKKHET' A
#
# COMPACT_ATOMS: atom_id res chain seq x y z
N MET A 1 -2.98 -16.58 -10.59
CA MET A 1 -3.28 -16.03 -9.26
C MET A 1 -3.45 -14.52 -9.36
N LYS A 2 -4.54 -13.99 -8.85
CA LYS A 2 -4.79 -12.55 -8.88
C LYS A 2 -4.07 -11.84 -7.74
N HIS A 3 -3.42 -10.73 -8.06
CA HIS A 3 -2.84 -9.85 -7.07
C HIS A 3 -3.80 -8.68 -6.86
N GLU A 4 -4.51 -8.68 -5.75
CA GLU A 4 -5.42 -7.58 -5.41
C GLU A 4 -4.78 -6.73 -4.34
N ILE A 5 -4.71 -5.43 -4.61
CA ILE A 5 -4.18 -4.47 -3.66
C ILE A 5 -5.31 -4.03 -2.73
N ARG A 6 -5.06 -4.16 -1.45
CA ARG A 6 -5.99 -3.75 -0.40
C ARG A 6 -5.30 -2.73 0.49
N GLU A 7 -6.07 -1.99 1.24
CA GLU A 7 -5.56 -1.02 2.18
C GLU A 7 -5.74 -1.54 3.59
N ARG A 8 -4.66 -1.55 4.35
CA ARG A 8 -4.71 -1.80 5.79
C ARG A 8 -4.60 -0.44 6.47
N ARG A 9 -5.44 -0.20 7.46
CA ARG A 9 -5.47 1.07 8.17
C ARG A 9 -5.18 0.84 9.65
N GLY A 10 -4.50 1.81 10.25
CA GLY A 10 -4.19 1.75 11.67
C GLY A 10 -3.86 3.13 12.21
N ASN A 11 -3.57 3.18 13.50
CA ASN A 11 -3.25 4.41 14.18
C ASN A 11 -2.22 4.11 15.26
N ASP A 12 -1.06 4.77 15.18
CA ASP A 12 0.04 4.57 16.12
C ASP A 12 0.00 5.50 17.33
N GLY A 13 -0.99 6.40 17.37
CA GLY A 13 -1.12 7.38 18.45
C GLY A 13 -2.56 7.75 18.74
N ILE A 14 -2.74 8.64 19.69
CA ILE A 14 -4.06 9.13 20.09
C ILE A 14 -4.56 10.20 19.11
N VAL A 15 -3.64 10.87 18.44
CA VAL A 15 -3.93 11.96 17.50
C VAL A 15 -4.21 11.40 16.12
N GLY A 16 -5.24 11.94 15.43
CA GLY A 16 -5.60 11.49 14.08
C GLY A 16 -4.47 11.57 13.07
N GLU A 17 -3.51 12.46 13.30
CA GLU A 17 -2.35 12.59 12.43
C GLU A 17 -1.43 11.37 12.43
N MET A 18 -1.55 10.50 13.43
CA MET A 18 -0.79 9.27 13.51
C MET A 18 -1.46 8.11 12.80
N SER A 19 -2.60 8.36 12.16
CA SER A 19 -3.27 7.37 11.33
C SER A 19 -2.43 7.06 10.09
N TRP A 20 -2.43 5.80 9.69
CA TRP A 20 -1.67 5.39 8.50
C TRP A 20 -2.50 4.44 7.63
N ILE A 21 -2.13 4.40 6.37
CA ILE A 21 -2.67 3.43 5.40
C ILE A 21 -1.48 2.69 4.82
N GLN A 22 -1.61 1.38 4.70
CA GLN A 22 -0.57 0.54 4.14
C GLN A 22 -1.14 -0.29 3.00
N PRO A 23 -0.56 -0.22 1.80
CA PRO A 23 -1.00 -1.08 0.71
C PRO A 23 -0.51 -2.51 0.98
N VAL A 24 -1.40 -3.47 0.80
CA VAL A 24 -1.06 -4.88 0.94
C VAL A 24 -1.64 -5.65 -0.24
N CYS A 25 -1.02 -6.76 -0.57
CA CYS A 25 -1.49 -7.59 -1.66
C CYS A 25 -1.91 -8.96 -1.14
N THR A 26 -2.89 -9.56 -1.80
CA THR A 26 -3.36 -10.90 -1.44
C THR A 26 -2.28 -11.97 -1.54
N CYS A 27 -1.20 -11.69 -2.25
CA CYS A 27 -0.05 -12.61 -2.34
C CYS A 27 0.85 -12.58 -1.10
N GLY A 28 0.57 -11.68 -0.14
CA GLY A 28 1.37 -11.54 1.07
C GLY A 28 2.31 -10.35 1.09
N TRP A 29 2.40 -9.60 -0.01
CA TRP A 29 3.21 -8.40 -0.06
C TRP A 29 2.63 -7.30 0.81
N GLU A 30 3.50 -6.60 1.52
CA GLU A 30 3.12 -5.45 2.35
C GLU A 30 4.01 -4.27 1.96
N GLY A 31 3.38 -3.16 1.61
CA GLY A 31 4.10 -1.93 1.29
C GLY A 31 4.46 -1.15 2.54
N THR A 32 4.88 0.10 2.33
CA THR A 32 5.25 0.99 3.41
C THR A 32 4.02 1.73 3.93
N LYS A 33 3.91 1.89 5.24
CA LYS A 33 2.86 2.68 5.86
C LYS A 33 3.01 4.15 5.47
N VAL A 34 1.93 4.78 5.07
CA VAL A 34 1.90 6.20 4.72
C VAL A 34 0.98 6.92 5.70
N TYR A 35 1.52 7.86 6.45
CA TYR A 35 0.79 8.53 7.53
C TYR A 35 -0.06 9.69 7.03
N ALA A 36 -1.06 10.06 7.81
CA ALA A 36 -2.04 11.09 7.42
C ALA A 36 -1.43 12.47 7.26
N TRP A 37 -0.29 12.76 7.89
CA TRP A 37 0.38 14.06 7.70
C TRP A 37 0.99 14.21 6.31
N ASN A 38 1.11 13.12 5.56
CA ASN A 38 1.61 13.17 4.19
C ASN A 38 0.47 13.60 3.27
N ASN A 39 0.61 14.75 2.61
CA ASN A 39 -0.41 15.29 1.71
C ASN A 39 -0.69 14.38 0.51
N TRP A 40 0.22 13.47 0.22
CA TRP A 40 0.07 12.52 -0.90
C TRP A 40 -0.21 11.10 -0.42
N GLN A 41 -0.83 10.97 0.75
CA GLN A 41 -1.07 9.65 1.35
C GLN A 41 -1.71 8.66 0.36
N PHE A 42 -2.83 9.04 -0.26
CA PHE A 42 -3.53 8.14 -1.18
C PHE A 42 -2.74 7.93 -2.47
N THR A 43 -2.12 8.97 -2.98
CA THR A 43 -1.29 8.88 -4.18
C THR A 43 -0.11 7.92 -3.95
N GLU A 44 0.55 8.05 -2.81
CA GLU A 44 1.69 7.19 -2.47
C GLU A 44 1.28 5.74 -2.30
N VAL A 45 0.16 5.49 -1.63
CA VAL A 45 -0.37 4.13 -1.45
C VAL A 45 -0.70 3.50 -2.82
N ASN A 46 -1.36 4.27 -3.68
CA ASN A 46 -1.71 3.80 -5.02
C ASN A 46 -0.46 3.54 -5.86
N ARG A 47 0.55 4.39 -5.74
CA ARG A 47 1.81 4.20 -6.47
C ARG A 47 2.50 2.91 -6.05
N GLN A 48 2.60 2.65 -4.76
CA GLN A 48 3.22 1.42 -4.26
C GLN A 48 2.48 0.18 -4.76
N GLY A 49 1.15 0.21 -4.69
CA GLY A 49 0.33 -0.90 -5.16
C GLY A 49 0.50 -1.15 -6.64
N SER A 50 0.50 -0.09 -7.44
CA SER A 50 0.68 -0.19 -8.89
C SER A 50 2.07 -0.74 -9.25
N GLU A 51 3.10 -0.27 -8.56
CA GLU A 51 4.46 -0.76 -8.79
C GLU A 51 4.58 -2.24 -8.48
N HIS A 52 3.95 -2.68 -7.39
CA HIS A 52 3.96 -4.09 -7.02
C HIS A 52 3.25 -4.93 -8.08
N GLN A 53 2.06 -4.51 -8.51
CA GLN A 53 1.31 -5.25 -9.53
C GLN A 53 2.07 -5.31 -10.84
N PHE A 54 2.69 -4.21 -11.24
CA PHE A 54 3.50 -4.17 -12.46
C PHE A 54 4.69 -5.11 -12.37
N ALA A 55 5.40 -5.09 -11.25
CA ALA A 55 6.56 -5.96 -11.05
C ALA A 55 6.17 -7.44 -11.09
N MET A 56 5.04 -7.79 -10.47
CA MET A 56 4.58 -9.18 -10.46
C MET A 56 4.10 -9.62 -11.83
N ARG A 57 3.42 -8.74 -12.58
CA ARG A 57 3.00 -9.04 -13.94
C ARG A 57 4.21 -9.32 -14.82
N LYS A 58 5.23 -8.47 -14.73
CA LYS A 58 6.44 -8.62 -15.51
C LYS A 58 7.16 -9.93 -15.20
N LYS A 59 7.16 -10.31 -13.92
CA LYS A 59 7.76 -11.56 -13.47
C LYS A 59 7.03 -12.79 -14.02
N HIS A 60 5.70 -12.70 -14.15
CA HIS A 60 4.88 -13.81 -14.65
C HIS A 60 4.90 -13.94 -16.17
N GLU A 61 5.28 -12.90 -16.89
CA GLU A 61 5.34 -12.91 -18.35
C GLU A 61 6.63 -13.57 -18.87
N THR A 62 7.58 -13.76 -18.03
CA THR A 62 8.84 -14.43 -18.41
C THR A 62 8.88 -15.84 -17.85
#